data_d62322d9334e93ce3321694a7e616011
#
_entry.id   d62322d9334e93ce3321694a7e616011
#
_cell.length_a   1.000
_cell.length_b   1.000
_cell.length_c   1.000
_cell.angle_alpha   90.00
_cell.angle_beta   90.00
_cell.angle_gamma   90.00
#
_symmetry.space_group_name_H-M   'P 1'
#
loop_
_entity.id
_entity.type
_entity.pdbx_description
1 polymer ?
#
loop_
_entity_poly.entity_id
_entity_poly.type
_entity_poly.pdbx_seq_one_letter_code
_entity_poly.pdbx_strand_id
1 'polypeptide(L)'
;KERLFYSNGLGASFEEKGPFLYNVLGNKKQIFTRAEVRKELSIVASKSHRNKETENYIKNYCVRDIKSAGSSLKFCLIATGEADLYPRLGRTMEWDTAAGHAVLLGAGGMVVRLEDHKELTYGKSLYENPFFIAHAPNVDLWRD
;
A
#
# COMPACT_ATOMS: atom_id res chain seq x y z
N LYS A 1 -11.66 0.90 -15.54
CA LYS A 1 -10.40 1.42 -16.10
C LYS A 1 -9.31 0.41 -15.81
N GLU A 2 -8.65 -0.06 -16.86
CA GLU A 2 -7.57 -1.04 -16.76
C GLU A 2 -6.28 -0.35 -16.31
N ARG A 3 -5.67 -0.85 -15.25
CA ARG A 3 -4.39 -0.39 -14.72
C ARG A 3 -3.52 -1.60 -14.43
N LEU A 4 -2.29 -1.59 -14.90
CA LEU A 4 -1.26 -2.57 -14.61
C LEU A 4 -0.17 -1.90 -13.77
N PHE A 5 0.28 -2.57 -12.72
CA PHE A 5 1.36 -2.11 -11.87
C PHE A 5 2.46 -3.15 -11.79
N TYR A 6 3.71 -2.71 -11.89
CA TYR A 6 4.87 -3.57 -11.74
C TYR A 6 6.09 -2.82 -11.22
N SER A 7 7.07 -3.55 -10.74
CA SER A 7 8.34 -3.00 -10.24
C SER A 7 9.51 -3.79 -10.78
N ASN A 8 10.57 -3.07 -11.14
CA ASN A 8 11.87 -3.61 -11.52
C ASN A 8 12.92 -3.44 -10.40
N GLY A 9 12.48 -3.08 -9.19
CA GLY A 9 13.33 -2.84 -8.03
C GLY A 9 13.17 -1.43 -7.44
N LEU A 10 14.08 -1.05 -6.56
CA LEU A 10 14.06 0.23 -5.88
C LEU A 10 14.13 1.40 -6.87
N GLY A 11 13.24 2.37 -6.71
CA GLY A 11 13.13 3.54 -7.59
C GLY A 11 12.61 3.24 -9.00
N ALA A 12 12.05 2.05 -9.24
CA ALA A 12 11.67 1.59 -10.58
C ALA A 12 10.29 0.92 -10.61
N SER A 13 9.29 1.55 -10.01
CA SER A 13 7.89 1.13 -10.11
C SER A 13 7.13 1.93 -11.17
N PHE A 14 6.22 1.25 -11.86
CA PHE A 14 5.52 1.78 -13.01
C PHE A 14 4.03 1.45 -12.97
N GLU A 15 3.23 2.36 -13.54
CA GLU A 15 1.84 2.17 -13.90
C GLU A 15 1.71 2.21 -15.42
N GLU A 16 0.96 1.29 -15.98
CA GLU A 16 0.47 1.39 -17.35
C GLU A 16 -1.06 1.48 -17.36
N LYS A 17 -1.59 2.34 -18.19
CA LYS A 17 -3.04 2.51 -18.37
C LYS A 17 -3.47 1.95 -19.70
N GLY A 18 -4.48 1.06 -19.65
CA GLY A 18 -5.12 0.50 -20.83
C GLY A 18 -5.90 1.52 -21.67
N PRO A 19 -6.45 1.07 -22.82
CA PRO A 19 -6.70 -0.34 -23.12
C PRO A 19 -5.44 -1.13 -23.46
N PHE A 20 -5.33 -2.37 -22.92
CA PHE A 20 -4.26 -3.30 -23.26
C PHE A 20 -4.70 -4.17 -24.45
N LEU A 21 -4.07 -4.00 -25.60
CA LEU A 21 -4.29 -4.78 -26.81
C LEU A 21 -3.06 -5.64 -27.07
N TYR A 22 -3.29 -6.80 -27.75
CA TYR A 22 -2.19 -7.64 -28.17
C TYR A 22 -1.20 -6.84 -29.03
N ASN A 23 0.08 -6.85 -28.66
CA ASN A 23 1.18 -6.09 -29.27
C ASN A 23 1.08 -4.54 -29.18
N VAL A 24 0.22 -4.00 -28.34
CA VAL A 24 0.19 -2.55 -28.07
C VAL A 24 0.57 -2.32 -26.62
N LEU A 25 1.69 -1.63 -26.41
CA LEU A 25 2.10 -1.20 -25.06
C LEU A 25 1.13 -0.13 -24.55
N GLY A 26 0.72 -0.27 -23.31
CA GLY A 26 -0.04 0.75 -22.61
C GLY A 26 0.76 2.06 -22.40
N ASN A 27 0.09 3.09 -21.96
CA ASN A 27 0.77 4.35 -21.61
C ASN A 27 1.50 4.16 -20.27
N LYS A 28 2.81 3.92 -20.34
CA LYS A 28 3.71 3.66 -19.22
C LYS A 28 4.10 4.96 -18.51
N LYS A 29 3.95 4.97 -17.19
CA LYS A 29 4.38 6.06 -16.32
C LYS A 29 5.15 5.50 -15.13
N GLN A 30 6.31 6.07 -14.81
CA GLN A 30 6.98 5.81 -13.54
C GLN A 30 6.16 6.44 -12.40
N ILE A 31 6.02 5.71 -11.29
CA ILE A 31 5.22 6.13 -10.15
C ILE A 31 6.08 6.29 -8.90
N PHE A 32 5.65 7.23 -8.06
CA PHE A 32 6.28 7.55 -6.79
C PHE A 32 5.20 7.78 -5.74
N THR A 33 5.52 7.42 -4.51
CA THR A 33 4.72 7.82 -3.36
C THR A 33 4.69 9.33 -3.24
N ARG A 34 3.71 9.83 -2.50
CA ARG A 34 3.63 11.27 -2.22
C ARG A 34 4.81 11.70 -1.35
N ALA A 35 5.52 12.73 -1.77
CA ALA A 35 6.67 13.30 -1.04
C ALA A 35 6.28 14.37 -0.01
N GLU A 36 5.08 14.98 -0.15
CA GLU A 36 4.64 16.05 0.73
C GLU A 36 4.19 15.54 2.09
N VAL A 37 4.66 16.18 3.16
CA VAL A 37 4.12 15.98 4.51
C VAL A 37 2.74 16.59 4.58
N ARG A 38 1.74 15.81 4.99
CA ARG A 38 0.36 16.28 5.13
C ARG A 38 -0.14 16.11 6.56
N LYS A 39 -0.89 17.09 7.03
CA LYS A 39 -1.60 17.00 8.32
C LYS A 39 -2.80 16.04 8.21
N GLU A 40 -3.45 16.00 7.04
CA GLU A 40 -4.62 15.17 6.79
C GLU A 40 -4.26 14.08 5.78
N LEU A 41 -4.48 12.82 6.16
CA LEU A 41 -4.10 11.65 5.38
C LEU A 41 -5.27 11.09 4.57
N SER A 42 -5.00 10.70 3.34
CA SER A 42 -5.86 9.82 2.54
C SER A 42 -5.55 8.37 2.91
N ILE A 43 -6.48 7.70 3.56
CA ILE A 43 -6.30 6.32 4.04
C ILE A 43 -6.97 5.34 3.09
N VAL A 44 -6.33 4.21 2.82
CA VAL A 44 -6.95 3.09 2.10
C VAL A 44 -7.34 2.01 3.09
N ALA A 45 -8.57 1.53 3.01
CA ALA A 45 -9.05 0.44 3.82
C ALA A 45 -9.74 -0.65 2.98
N SER A 46 -9.85 -1.86 3.52
CA SER A 46 -10.62 -2.92 2.89
C SER A 46 -12.11 -2.59 2.94
N LYS A 47 -12.83 -2.87 1.88
CA LYS A 47 -14.29 -2.72 1.83
C LYS A 47 -15.01 -3.77 2.67
N SER A 48 -14.49 -5.00 2.69
CA SER A 48 -15.14 -6.18 3.29
C SER A 48 -14.46 -6.69 4.58
N HIS A 49 -13.24 -6.22 4.90
CA HIS A 49 -12.44 -6.71 6.03
C HIS A 49 -11.98 -5.57 6.94
N ARG A 50 -12.80 -4.55 7.07
CA ARG A 50 -12.56 -3.44 7.97
C ARG A 50 -13.14 -3.81 9.34
N ASN A 51 -12.28 -4.20 10.26
CA ASN A 51 -12.63 -4.58 11.62
C ASN A 51 -12.50 -3.40 12.60
N LYS A 52 -12.93 -3.62 13.83
CA LYS A 52 -12.93 -2.59 14.89
C LYS A 52 -11.51 -2.12 15.24
N GLU A 53 -10.53 -3.00 15.20
CA GLU A 53 -9.13 -2.69 15.46
C GLU A 53 -8.57 -1.72 14.41
N THR A 54 -8.82 -1.99 13.13
CA THR A 54 -8.46 -1.07 12.03
C THR A 54 -9.14 0.29 12.17
N GLU A 55 -10.42 0.32 12.53
CA GLU A 55 -11.15 1.57 12.80
C GLU A 55 -10.51 2.37 13.94
N ASN A 56 -10.18 1.71 15.03
CA ASN A 56 -9.56 2.37 16.18
C ASN A 56 -8.18 2.91 15.83
N TYR A 57 -7.38 2.15 15.08
CA TYR A 57 -6.07 2.62 14.62
C TYR A 57 -6.19 3.88 13.75
N ILE A 58 -7.14 3.90 12.80
CA ILE A 58 -7.38 5.05 11.93
C ILE A 58 -7.75 6.32 12.69
N LYS A 59 -8.45 6.22 13.82
CA LYS A 59 -8.85 7.37 14.66
C LYS A 59 -7.67 8.17 15.23
N ASN A 60 -6.46 7.60 15.27
CA ASN A 60 -5.27 8.30 15.74
C ASN A 60 -4.72 9.31 14.71
N TYR A 61 -5.32 9.39 13.54
CA TYR A 61 -4.89 10.26 12.46
C TYR A 61 -5.94 11.31 12.11
N CYS A 62 -5.49 12.46 11.66
CA CYS A 62 -6.36 13.42 10.98
C CYS A 62 -6.64 12.91 9.56
N VAL A 63 -7.86 12.45 9.32
CA VAL A 63 -8.25 11.77 8.09
C VAL A 63 -8.93 12.73 7.13
N ARG A 64 -8.36 12.89 5.94
CA ARG A 64 -8.96 13.65 4.84
C ARG A 64 -10.06 12.86 4.14
N ASP A 65 -9.76 11.63 3.77
CA ASP A 65 -10.69 10.71 3.12
C ASP A 65 -10.30 9.25 3.35
N ILE A 66 -11.27 8.36 3.21
CA ILE A 66 -11.04 6.93 3.26
C ILE A 66 -11.46 6.31 1.93
N LYS A 67 -10.49 5.76 1.20
CA LYS A 67 -10.70 5.08 -0.07
C LYS A 67 -10.87 3.58 0.15
N SER A 68 -11.85 2.98 -0.52
CA SER A 68 -12.02 1.53 -0.53
C SER A 68 -11.42 0.94 -1.80
N ALA A 69 -10.54 -0.05 -1.62
CA ALA A 69 -9.98 -0.82 -2.72
C ALA A 69 -9.86 -2.30 -2.35
N GLY A 70 -9.93 -3.16 -3.35
CA GLY A 70 -9.74 -4.59 -3.18
C GLY A 70 -8.25 -4.99 -3.18
N SER A 71 -7.95 -6.14 -2.57
CA SER A 71 -6.67 -6.83 -2.67
C SER A 71 -5.42 -5.94 -2.63
N SER A 72 -4.42 -6.27 -3.44
CA SER A 72 -3.12 -5.58 -3.58
C SER A 72 -3.20 -4.17 -4.16
N LEU A 73 -4.32 -3.77 -4.78
CA LEU A 73 -4.51 -2.42 -5.32
C LEU A 73 -4.28 -1.33 -4.25
N LYS A 74 -4.50 -1.63 -2.98
CA LYS A 74 -4.26 -0.69 -1.87
C LYS A 74 -2.81 -0.21 -1.79
N PHE A 75 -1.85 -1.11 -1.99
CA PHE A 75 -0.43 -0.75 -2.08
C PHE A 75 -0.14 0.15 -3.28
N CYS A 76 -0.78 -0.16 -4.43
CA CYS A 76 -0.61 0.62 -5.65
C CYS A 76 -1.15 2.05 -5.51
N LEU A 77 -2.24 2.26 -4.76
CA LEU A 77 -2.77 3.60 -4.50
C LEU A 77 -1.80 4.45 -3.67
N ILE A 78 -1.05 3.85 -2.75
CA ILE A 78 0.02 4.56 -2.04
C ILE A 78 1.20 4.80 -3.00
N ALA A 79 1.60 3.78 -3.76
CA ALA A 79 2.70 3.87 -4.72
C ALA A 79 2.50 4.97 -5.78
N THR A 80 1.25 5.30 -6.14
CA THR A 80 0.92 6.38 -7.08
C THR A 80 0.69 7.75 -6.41
N GLY A 81 0.81 7.82 -5.08
CA GLY A 81 0.51 9.04 -4.31
C GLY A 81 -0.99 9.36 -4.22
N GLU A 82 -1.89 8.45 -4.59
CA GLU A 82 -3.34 8.61 -4.46
C GLU A 82 -3.82 8.41 -3.02
N ALA A 83 -3.03 7.70 -2.20
CA ALA A 83 -3.25 7.51 -0.77
C ALA A 83 -1.93 7.62 0.00
N ASP A 84 -2.02 7.72 1.32
CA ASP A 84 -0.87 7.93 2.21
C ASP A 84 -0.63 6.73 3.14
N LEU A 85 -1.71 6.05 3.57
CA LEU A 85 -1.67 5.04 4.61
C LEU A 85 -2.64 3.89 4.34
N TYR A 86 -2.20 2.66 4.59
CA TYR A 86 -3.01 1.44 4.59
C TYR A 86 -2.70 0.59 5.82
N PRO A 87 -3.46 0.71 6.91
CA PRO A 87 -3.36 -0.19 8.04
C PRO A 87 -4.09 -1.51 7.75
N ARG A 88 -3.47 -2.62 8.08
CA ARG A 88 -4.06 -3.96 7.95
C ARG A 88 -3.95 -4.73 9.26
N LEU A 89 -4.97 -4.61 10.10
CA LEU A 89 -5.13 -5.29 11.38
C LEU A 89 -6.10 -6.48 11.22
N GLY A 90 -5.80 -7.33 10.28
CA GLY A 90 -6.55 -8.56 10.00
C GLY A 90 -5.69 -9.54 9.21
N ARG A 91 -6.06 -10.81 9.27
CA ARG A 91 -5.32 -11.91 8.67
C ARG A 91 -5.04 -11.69 7.20
N THR A 92 -3.77 -11.89 6.80
CA THR A 92 -3.32 -11.97 5.40
C THR A 92 -2.18 -12.97 5.29
N MET A 93 -1.98 -13.47 4.08
CA MET A 93 -0.87 -14.35 3.74
C MET A 93 0.18 -13.60 2.91
N GLU A 94 1.38 -14.14 2.86
CA GLU A 94 2.49 -13.52 2.11
C GLU A 94 2.15 -13.29 0.63
N TRP A 95 1.43 -14.20 0.00
CA TRP A 95 0.99 -14.06 -1.40
C TRP A 95 -0.06 -12.96 -1.63
N ASP A 96 -0.75 -12.51 -0.57
CA ASP A 96 -1.66 -11.37 -0.66
C ASP A 96 -0.91 -10.03 -0.71
N THR A 97 0.34 -10.02 -0.28
CA THR A 97 1.09 -8.77 -0.06
C THR A 97 2.35 -8.63 -0.92
N ALA A 98 3.03 -9.71 -1.27
CA ALA A 98 4.36 -9.67 -1.87
C ALA A 98 4.45 -8.80 -3.13
N ALA A 99 3.56 -8.97 -4.08
CA ALA A 99 3.56 -8.17 -5.31
C ALA A 99 3.27 -6.69 -5.07
N GLY A 100 2.25 -6.39 -4.25
CA GLY A 100 1.90 -5.02 -3.88
C GLY A 100 3.00 -4.33 -3.08
N HIS A 101 3.65 -5.05 -2.17
CA HIS A 101 4.80 -4.56 -1.40
C HIS A 101 5.97 -4.20 -2.32
N ALA A 102 6.31 -5.07 -3.28
CA ALA A 102 7.38 -4.79 -4.24
C ALA A 102 7.10 -3.52 -5.06
N VAL A 103 5.87 -3.32 -5.51
CA VAL A 103 5.47 -2.11 -6.23
C VAL A 103 5.57 -0.87 -5.33
N LEU A 104 5.11 -0.95 -4.09
CA LEU A 104 5.15 0.16 -3.14
C LEU A 104 6.60 0.51 -2.77
N LEU A 105 7.43 -0.49 -2.47
CA LEU A 105 8.84 -0.29 -2.13
C LEU A 105 9.61 0.36 -3.29
N GLY A 106 9.39 -0.12 -4.52
CA GLY A 106 9.99 0.46 -5.72
C GLY A 106 9.51 1.88 -6.04
N ALA A 107 8.39 2.32 -5.47
CA ALA A 107 7.89 3.70 -5.56
C ALA A 107 8.32 4.59 -4.38
N GLY A 108 9.14 4.07 -3.46
CA GLY A 108 9.66 4.80 -2.30
C GLY A 108 8.78 4.75 -1.05
N GLY A 109 7.79 3.87 -0.99
CA GLY A 109 7.00 3.63 0.22
C GLY A 109 7.55 2.50 1.07
N MET A 110 6.87 2.20 2.15
CA MET A 110 7.29 1.19 3.14
C MET A 110 6.10 0.32 3.55
N VAL A 111 6.42 -0.92 3.96
CA VAL A 111 5.48 -1.82 4.64
C VAL A 111 6.15 -2.32 5.91
N VAL A 112 5.58 -1.96 7.05
CA VAL A 112 6.14 -2.26 8.36
C VAL A 112 5.16 -3.06 9.22
N ARG A 113 5.68 -3.85 10.13
CA ARG A 113 4.88 -4.56 11.13
C ARG A 113 4.27 -3.56 12.11
N LEU A 114 3.02 -3.80 12.53
CA LEU A 114 2.35 -2.92 13.48
C LEU A 114 3.05 -2.91 14.84
N GLU A 115 3.55 -4.05 15.30
CA GLU A 115 4.06 -4.26 16.66
C GLU A 115 5.36 -3.51 16.99
N ASP A 116 6.25 -3.35 16.00
CA ASP A 116 7.59 -2.80 16.24
C ASP A 116 8.09 -1.85 15.12
N HIS A 117 7.24 -1.60 14.14
CA HIS A 117 7.51 -0.75 12.97
C HIS A 117 8.76 -1.17 12.17
N LYS A 118 9.20 -2.43 12.31
CA LYS A 118 10.24 -2.98 11.45
C LYS A 118 9.65 -3.46 10.13
N GLU A 119 10.49 -3.54 9.12
CA GLU A 119 10.11 -3.96 7.78
C GLU A 119 9.40 -5.32 7.78
N LEU A 120 8.34 -5.46 6.98
CA LEU A 120 7.65 -6.72 6.78
C LEU A 120 8.53 -7.66 5.94
N THR A 121 8.86 -8.82 6.51
CA THR A 121 9.69 -9.84 5.87
C THR A 121 8.86 -11.02 5.36
N TYR A 122 9.46 -11.81 4.45
CA TYR A 122 8.85 -12.97 3.81
C TYR A 122 9.62 -14.26 4.13
N GLY A 123 8.96 -15.40 3.88
CA GLY A 123 9.54 -16.73 4.17
C GLY A 123 9.22 -17.23 5.58
N LYS A 124 8.13 -16.78 6.19
CA LYS A 124 7.65 -17.27 7.49
C LYS A 124 7.14 -18.70 7.38
N SER A 125 7.28 -19.50 8.44
CA SER A 125 6.96 -20.94 8.43
C SER A 125 5.53 -21.28 8.01
N LEU A 126 4.56 -20.43 8.30
CA LEU A 126 3.14 -20.59 7.94
C LEU A 126 2.69 -19.60 6.85
N TYR A 127 3.60 -18.80 6.31
CA TYR A 127 3.33 -17.74 5.32
C TYR A 127 2.27 -16.72 5.76
N GLU A 128 1.92 -16.68 7.03
CA GLU A 128 0.98 -15.70 7.58
C GLU A 128 1.70 -14.41 7.94
N ASN A 129 1.12 -13.27 7.55
CA ASN A 129 1.66 -11.97 7.91
C ASN A 129 1.19 -11.54 9.30
N PRO A 130 2.06 -10.90 10.11
CA PRO A 130 1.62 -10.11 11.24
C PRO A 130 0.75 -8.93 10.75
N PHE A 131 0.08 -8.25 11.65
CA PHE A 131 -0.56 -6.98 11.32
C PHE A 131 0.50 -6.00 10.82
N PHE A 132 0.15 -5.22 9.80
CA PHE A 132 1.10 -4.34 9.14
C PHE A 132 0.48 -3.00 8.73
N ILE A 133 1.36 -2.07 8.43
CA ILE A 133 1.04 -0.76 7.92
C ILE A 133 1.85 -0.54 6.65
N ALA A 134 1.17 -0.27 5.52
CA ALA A 134 1.79 0.23 4.31
C ALA A 134 1.61 1.75 4.25
N HIS A 135 2.67 2.49 3.95
CA HIS A 135 2.62 3.95 4.03
C HIS A 135 3.61 4.66 3.11
N ALA A 136 3.33 5.91 2.79
CA ALA A 136 4.28 6.83 2.19
C ALA A 136 5.36 7.24 3.21
N PRO A 137 6.60 7.57 2.78
CA PRO A 137 7.74 7.78 3.69
C PRO A 137 7.54 8.93 4.70
N ASN A 138 6.69 9.90 4.37
CA ASN A 138 6.48 11.10 5.18
C ASN A 138 5.28 11.00 6.14
N VAL A 139 4.73 9.81 6.32
CA VAL A 139 3.68 9.56 7.31
C VAL A 139 4.31 9.25 8.65
N ASP A 140 4.00 10.06 9.64
CA ASP A 140 4.38 9.79 11.04
C ASP A 140 3.44 8.71 11.60
N LEU A 141 3.99 7.54 11.90
CA LEU A 141 3.21 6.40 12.36
C LEU A 141 2.90 6.51 13.84
N TRP A 142 1.60 6.35 14.17
CA TRP A 142 1.16 6.25 15.56
C TRP A 142 1.85 5.08 16.26
N ARG A 143 2.33 5.33 17.48
CA ARG A 143 2.90 4.35 18.39
C ARG A 143 2.09 4.37 19.69
N ASP A 144 1.72 3.20 20.18
CA ASP A 144 1.10 3.03 21.50
C ASP A 144 2.09 3.37 22.62
#